data_1e113da5aadc6f1821ad70f4eba2e3f9
#
_entry.id   1e113da5aadc6f1821ad70f4eba2e3f9
#
_cell.length_a   1.000
_cell.length_b   1.000
_cell.length_c   1.000
_cell.angle_alpha   90.00
_cell.angle_beta   90.00
_cell.angle_gamma   90.00
#
_symmetry.space_group_name_H-M   'P 1'
#
loop_
_entity.id
_entity.type
_entity.pdbx_description
1 polymer ?
#
loop_
_entity_poly.entity_id
_entity_poly.type
_entity_poly.pdbx_seq_one_letter_code
_entity_poly.pdbx_strand_id
1 'polypeptide(L)'
;SLFGLFQPKPLGLPMPSSATELPPVDDKRKVLVWSGATSVGQFVIQAARASGAYVIATASPNNHEYIKSLGAAETYSYADANVSEKIAQAHPDLVNAFDTFSEKGSTEACARAMSKTQDGKIVTILPSDPNSVAAANSRVKASFLLLYTVSGEETNMYGLKFSREYCQEDLAFMGKMGSADLGLFHALLSKNHVKPNRLSVQQGGFEGEIKGLDKLRLGQVSGEKLIFPL
;
A
#
# COMPACT_ATOMS: atom_id res chain seq x y z
N SER A 1 5.32 -2.10 1.95
CA SER A 1 4.85 -2.01 0.56
C SER A 1 5.22 -3.24 -0.26
N LEU A 2 6.52 -3.51 -0.48
CA LEU A 2 7.00 -4.64 -1.28
C LEU A 2 6.51 -5.99 -0.75
N PHE A 3 6.58 -6.17 0.56
CA PHE A 3 6.17 -7.39 1.25
C PHE A 3 4.69 -7.74 0.96
N GLY A 4 3.77 -6.81 1.16
CA GLY A 4 2.33 -7.05 0.92
C GLY A 4 1.96 -7.25 -0.55
N LEU A 5 2.74 -6.67 -1.48
CA LEU A 5 2.49 -6.82 -2.91
C LEU A 5 2.98 -8.18 -3.45
N PHE A 6 4.20 -8.59 -3.08
CA PHE A 6 4.91 -9.66 -3.78
C PHE A 6 4.97 -10.96 -3.01
N GLN A 7 4.74 -10.99 -1.70
CA GLN A 7 4.64 -12.24 -0.97
C GLN A 7 3.43 -13.05 -1.47
N PRO A 8 3.55 -14.38 -1.66
CA PRO A 8 2.48 -15.20 -2.24
C PRO A 8 1.17 -15.19 -1.43
N LYS A 9 1.27 -15.14 -0.10
CA LYS A 9 0.08 -15.20 0.79
C LYS A 9 -0.82 -13.95 0.68
N PRO A 10 -0.27 -12.68 0.73
CA PRO A 10 -1.10 -11.49 0.54
C PRO A 10 -1.58 -11.37 -0.92
N LEU A 11 -1.00 -10.48 -1.73
CA LEU A 11 -1.45 -10.26 -3.10
C LEU A 11 -0.77 -11.20 -4.13
N GLY A 12 0.50 -11.56 -3.90
CA GLY A 12 1.22 -12.47 -4.78
C GLY A 12 1.45 -11.92 -6.19
N LEU A 13 1.62 -10.62 -6.33
CA LEU A 13 1.96 -10.04 -7.63
C LEU A 13 3.33 -10.56 -8.10
N PRO A 14 3.55 -10.70 -9.40
CA PRO A 14 4.87 -11.04 -9.91
C PRO A 14 5.87 -9.94 -9.53
N MET A 15 7.04 -10.35 -9.07
CA MET A 15 8.14 -9.41 -8.84
C MET A 15 8.58 -8.79 -10.16
N PRO A 16 9.00 -7.51 -10.17
CA PRO A 16 9.63 -6.93 -11.35
C PRO A 16 10.79 -7.80 -11.85
N SER A 17 10.77 -8.12 -13.13
CA SER A 17 11.79 -8.99 -13.75
C SER A 17 13.08 -8.24 -14.07
N SER A 18 13.03 -6.94 -14.12
CA SER A 18 14.17 -6.06 -14.42
C SER A 18 14.03 -4.76 -13.63
N ALA A 19 15.16 -4.20 -13.26
CA ALA A 19 15.24 -2.85 -12.70
C ALA A 19 15.67 -1.80 -13.76
N THR A 20 16.02 -2.23 -14.96
CA THR A 20 16.49 -1.31 -16.01
C THR A 20 15.35 -0.67 -16.78
N GLU A 21 14.28 -1.41 -17.02
CA GLU A 21 13.09 -0.94 -17.72
C GLU A 21 11.83 -1.39 -16.98
N LEU A 22 10.88 -0.46 -16.84
CA LEU A 22 9.57 -0.83 -16.32
C LEU A 22 8.81 -1.63 -17.38
N PRO A 23 8.17 -2.75 -17.02
CA PRO A 23 7.35 -3.50 -17.95
C PRO A 23 6.17 -2.65 -18.46
N PRO A 24 5.60 -2.98 -19.63
CA PRO A 24 4.34 -2.40 -20.05
C PRO A 24 3.26 -2.64 -19.00
N VAL A 25 2.30 -1.75 -18.94
CA VAL A 25 1.16 -1.90 -18.03
C VAL A 25 0.24 -3.01 -18.56
N ASP A 26 -0.05 -3.97 -17.69
CA ASP A 26 -1.03 -5.02 -17.94
C ASP A 26 -2.36 -4.58 -17.31
N ASP A 27 -3.32 -4.20 -18.13
CA ASP A 27 -4.65 -3.75 -17.70
C ASP A 27 -5.52 -4.86 -17.08
N LYS A 28 -5.12 -6.11 -17.23
CA LYS A 28 -5.73 -7.27 -16.54
C LYS A 28 -5.19 -7.47 -15.12
N ARG A 29 -4.06 -6.85 -14.79
CA ARG A 29 -3.45 -6.92 -13.47
C ARG A 29 -3.72 -5.64 -12.69
N LYS A 30 -4.95 -5.45 -12.27
CA LYS A 30 -5.39 -4.27 -11.54
C LYS A 30 -5.09 -4.36 -10.06
N VAL A 31 -4.68 -3.23 -9.47
CA VAL A 31 -4.47 -3.09 -8.03
C VAL A 31 -5.06 -1.75 -7.58
N LEU A 32 -5.99 -1.80 -6.65
CA LEU A 32 -6.48 -0.62 -5.96
C LEU A 32 -5.56 -0.28 -4.78
N VAL A 33 -5.05 0.94 -4.73
CA VAL A 33 -4.29 1.47 -3.60
C VAL A 33 -5.15 2.53 -2.90
N TRP A 34 -5.77 2.15 -1.78
CA TRP A 34 -6.56 3.08 -1.00
C TRP A 34 -5.66 4.00 -0.19
N SER A 35 -5.95 5.31 -0.21
CA SER A 35 -5.11 6.34 0.41
C SER A 35 -3.68 6.40 -0.16
N GLY A 36 -3.56 6.43 -1.49
CA GLY A 36 -2.29 6.38 -2.21
C GLY A 36 -1.30 7.51 -1.88
N ALA A 37 -1.74 8.62 -1.29
CA ALA A 37 -0.88 9.73 -0.88
C ALA A 37 -0.22 9.52 0.49
N THR A 38 -0.56 8.46 1.25
CA THR A 38 0.16 8.11 2.48
C THR A 38 1.60 7.70 2.18
N SER A 39 2.48 7.74 3.17
CA SER A 39 3.88 7.32 3.00
C SER A 39 3.99 5.90 2.44
N VAL A 40 3.20 4.96 2.95
CA VAL A 40 3.13 3.57 2.47
C VAL A 40 2.51 3.51 1.07
N GLY A 41 1.41 4.25 0.84
CA GLY A 41 0.69 4.25 -0.43
C GLY A 41 1.53 4.69 -1.61
N GLN A 42 2.36 5.72 -1.44
CA GLN A 42 3.29 6.19 -2.46
C GLN A 42 4.26 5.08 -2.92
N PHE A 43 4.79 4.29 -1.98
CA PHE A 43 5.66 3.15 -2.31
C PHE A 43 4.89 1.96 -2.88
N VAL A 44 3.64 1.72 -2.45
CA VAL A 44 2.78 0.67 -3.00
C VAL A 44 2.46 0.96 -4.47
N ILE A 45 2.10 2.21 -4.81
CA ILE A 45 1.84 2.63 -6.20
C ILE A 45 3.06 2.35 -7.08
N GLN A 46 4.22 2.82 -6.67
CA GLN A 46 5.45 2.70 -7.45
C GLN A 46 5.88 1.24 -7.63
N ALA A 47 5.82 0.44 -6.56
CA ALA A 47 6.18 -0.97 -6.61
C ALA A 47 5.19 -1.80 -7.46
N ALA A 48 3.89 -1.54 -7.35
CA ALA A 48 2.88 -2.18 -8.18
C ALA A 48 3.07 -1.81 -9.66
N ARG A 49 3.32 -0.51 -9.97
CA ARG A 49 3.65 -0.08 -11.33
C ARG A 49 4.91 -0.76 -11.87
N ALA A 50 5.94 -0.91 -11.02
CA ALA A 50 7.17 -1.60 -11.42
C ALA A 50 6.97 -3.09 -11.71
N SER A 51 5.92 -3.72 -11.18
CA SER A 51 5.50 -5.08 -11.53
C SER A 51 4.62 -5.17 -12.79
N GLY A 52 4.36 -4.04 -13.45
CA GLY A 52 3.47 -3.96 -14.61
C GLY A 52 1.99 -3.88 -14.27
N ALA A 53 1.61 -3.67 -13.00
CA ALA A 53 0.20 -3.56 -12.64
C ALA A 53 -0.43 -2.25 -13.12
N TYR A 54 -1.73 -2.32 -13.44
CA TYR A 54 -2.58 -1.17 -13.65
C TYR A 54 -3.03 -0.66 -12.28
N VAL A 55 -2.48 0.47 -11.85
CA VAL A 55 -2.69 0.99 -10.50
C VAL A 55 -3.83 2.01 -10.49
N ILE A 56 -4.86 1.70 -9.71
CA ILE A 56 -5.97 2.59 -9.38
C ILE A 56 -5.72 3.11 -7.97
N ALA A 57 -5.78 4.42 -7.73
CA ALA A 57 -5.51 4.94 -6.40
C ALA A 57 -6.57 5.92 -5.92
N THR A 58 -6.84 5.92 -4.60
CA THR A 58 -7.63 6.98 -3.98
C THR A 58 -6.74 7.97 -3.25
N ALA A 59 -7.04 9.25 -3.36
CA ALA A 59 -6.38 10.33 -2.65
C ALA A 59 -7.28 11.57 -2.55
N SER A 60 -6.86 12.59 -1.78
CA SER A 60 -7.45 13.92 -1.91
C SER A 60 -7.16 14.51 -3.30
N PRO A 61 -8.06 15.31 -3.88
CA PRO A 61 -7.89 15.87 -5.22
C PRO A 61 -6.55 16.59 -5.46
N ASN A 62 -6.07 17.30 -4.45
CA ASN A 62 -4.79 18.02 -4.52
C ASN A 62 -3.58 17.10 -4.71
N ASN A 63 -3.70 15.80 -4.44
CA ASN A 63 -2.62 14.84 -4.62
C ASN A 63 -2.78 13.98 -5.90
N HIS A 64 -3.85 14.14 -6.68
CA HIS A 64 -4.10 13.28 -7.84
C HIS A 64 -2.96 13.30 -8.85
N GLU A 65 -2.52 14.49 -9.27
CA GLU A 65 -1.41 14.61 -10.22
C GLU A 65 -0.09 14.07 -9.66
N TYR A 66 0.12 14.26 -8.35
CA TYR A 66 1.31 13.72 -7.71
C TYR A 66 1.32 12.18 -7.73
N ILE A 67 0.25 11.52 -7.29
CA ILE A 67 0.23 10.05 -7.29
C ILE A 67 0.18 9.44 -8.68
N LYS A 68 -0.38 10.14 -9.68
CA LYS A 68 -0.22 9.77 -11.11
C LYS A 68 1.25 9.81 -11.53
N SER A 69 1.99 10.84 -11.12
CA SER A 69 3.44 10.94 -11.41
C SER A 69 4.27 9.83 -10.77
N LEU A 70 3.73 9.14 -9.77
CA LEU A 70 4.31 7.95 -9.12
C LEU A 70 3.91 6.64 -9.81
N GLY A 71 3.01 6.68 -10.79
CA GLY A 71 2.61 5.52 -11.58
C GLY A 71 1.16 5.05 -11.41
N ALA A 72 0.30 5.81 -10.71
CA ALA A 72 -1.13 5.54 -10.72
C ALA A 72 -1.71 5.87 -12.12
N ALA A 73 -2.39 4.90 -12.74
CA ALA A 73 -3.06 5.07 -14.02
C ALA A 73 -4.35 5.89 -13.84
N GLU A 74 -5.08 5.63 -12.75
CA GLU A 74 -6.30 6.34 -12.42
C GLU A 74 -6.32 6.80 -10.96
N THR A 75 -7.04 7.90 -10.71
CA THR A 75 -7.17 8.48 -9.37
C THR A 75 -8.60 8.85 -9.08
N TYR A 76 -9.05 8.55 -7.86
CA TYR A 76 -10.37 8.85 -7.35
C TYR A 76 -10.26 9.60 -6.02
N SER A 77 -11.24 10.48 -5.73
CA SER A 77 -11.31 11.13 -4.42
C SER A 77 -11.96 10.19 -3.40
N TYR A 78 -11.26 9.86 -2.32
CA TYR A 78 -11.85 9.09 -1.21
C TYR A 78 -12.96 9.86 -0.47
N ALA A 79 -13.05 11.18 -0.65
CA ALA A 79 -14.12 12.00 -0.08
C ALA A 79 -15.44 11.93 -0.87
N ASP A 80 -15.44 11.33 -2.06
CA ASP A 80 -16.64 11.08 -2.83
C ASP A 80 -17.41 9.92 -2.17
N ALA A 81 -18.65 10.17 -1.74
CA ALA A 81 -19.47 9.16 -1.08
C ALA A 81 -19.73 7.91 -1.94
N ASN A 82 -19.66 8.05 -3.25
CA ASN A 82 -19.92 6.97 -4.23
C ASN A 82 -18.61 6.44 -4.86
N VAL A 83 -17.46 6.68 -4.25
CA VAL A 83 -16.15 6.32 -4.85
C VAL A 83 -16.03 4.82 -5.09
N SER A 84 -16.48 4.00 -4.14
CA SER A 84 -16.42 2.53 -4.26
C SER A 84 -17.25 2.02 -5.43
N GLU A 85 -18.44 2.53 -5.60
CA GLU A 85 -19.36 2.17 -6.69
C GLU A 85 -18.82 2.61 -8.06
N LYS A 86 -18.24 3.81 -8.12
CA LYS A 86 -17.58 4.31 -9.34
C LYS A 86 -16.42 3.43 -9.77
N ILE A 87 -15.57 3.03 -8.81
CA ILE A 87 -14.45 2.12 -9.07
C ILE A 87 -14.98 0.75 -9.51
N ALA A 88 -15.98 0.19 -8.81
CA ALA A 88 -16.55 -1.12 -9.15
C ALA A 88 -17.20 -1.14 -10.56
N GLN A 89 -17.83 -0.04 -10.97
CA GLN A 89 -18.40 0.10 -12.32
C GLN A 89 -17.32 0.19 -13.40
N ALA A 90 -16.25 0.95 -13.15
CA ALA A 90 -15.15 1.11 -14.09
C ALA A 90 -14.28 -0.15 -14.17
N HIS A 91 -14.17 -0.91 -13.08
CA HIS A 91 -13.27 -2.07 -12.95
C HIS A 91 -13.98 -3.28 -12.33
N PRO A 92 -14.97 -3.89 -13.02
CA PRO A 92 -15.75 -5.01 -12.48
C PRO A 92 -14.91 -6.29 -12.24
N ASP A 93 -13.71 -6.33 -12.77
CA ASP A 93 -12.71 -7.41 -12.65
C ASP A 93 -11.63 -7.13 -11.58
N LEU A 94 -11.75 -6.05 -10.79
CA LEU A 94 -10.79 -5.69 -9.76
C LEU A 94 -10.81 -6.71 -8.61
N VAL A 95 -9.70 -7.42 -8.39
CA VAL A 95 -9.58 -8.49 -7.39
C VAL A 95 -8.45 -8.25 -6.36
N ASN A 96 -7.62 -7.23 -6.54
CA ASN A 96 -6.53 -6.93 -5.63
C ASN A 96 -6.62 -5.50 -5.11
N ALA A 97 -6.50 -5.32 -3.79
CA ALA A 97 -6.42 -4.02 -3.17
C ALA A 97 -5.35 -3.98 -2.07
N PHE A 98 -4.78 -2.82 -1.87
CA PHE A 98 -3.91 -2.51 -0.74
C PHE A 98 -4.48 -1.29 -0.02
N ASP A 99 -5.01 -1.51 1.17
CA ASP A 99 -5.49 -0.43 2.02
C ASP A 99 -4.35 0.08 2.91
N THR A 100 -3.83 1.25 2.56
CA THR A 100 -2.69 1.88 3.23
C THR A 100 -3.10 2.84 4.35
N PHE A 101 -4.38 2.80 4.73
CA PHE A 101 -4.94 3.55 5.85
C PHE A 101 -5.53 2.62 6.91
N SER A 102 -6.38 1.69 6.50
CA SER A 102 -6.98 0.62 7.32
C SER A 102 -7.77 1.10 8.54
N GLU A 103 -8.34 2.31 8.44
CA GLU A 103 -9.16 2.92 9.49
C GLU A 103 -10.43 3.56 8.88
N LYS A 104 -11.39 3.89 9.74
CA LYS A 104 -12.61 4.65 9.39
C LYS A 104 -13.39 4.04 8.22
N GLY A 105 -13.42 2.71 8.12
CA GLY A 105 -14.19 2.00 7.10
C GLY A 105 -13.52 1.92 5.72
N SER A 106 -12.22 2.23 5.61
CA SER A 106 -11.51 2.18 4.33
C SER A 106 -11.41 0.76 3.76
N THR A 107 -11.24 -0.25 4.62
CA THR A 107 -11.16 -1.64 4.17
C THR A 107 -12.49 -2.12 3.60
N GLU A 108 -13.61 -1.77 4.23
CA GLU A 108 -14.96 -2.03 3.70
C GLU A 108 -15.23 -1.27 2.41
N ALA A 109 -14.72 -0.05 2.29
CA ALA A 109 -14.81 0.73 1.05
C ALA A 109 -14.01 0.07 -0.09
N CYS A 110 -12.80 -0.45 0.19
CA CYS A 110 -12.06 -1.28 -0.75
C CYS A 110 -12.87 -2.50 -1.17
N ALA A 111 -13.45 -3.24 -0.21
CA ALA A 111 -14.24 -4.43 -0.50
C ALA A 111 -15.46 -4.12 -1.38
N ARG A 112 -16.16 -3.00 -1.16
CA ARG A 112 -17.24 -2.54 -2.03
C ARG A 112 -16.78 -2.20 -3.45
N ALA A 113 -15.58 -1.67 -3.60
CA ALA A 113 -15.00 -1.30 -4.89
C ALA A 113 -14.55 -2.49 -5.74
N MET A 114 -14.42 -3.68 -5.15
CA MET A 114 -13.88 -4.88 -5.82
C MET A 114 -14.96 -5.71 -6.50
N SER A 115 -14.51 -6.64 -7.34
CA SER A 115 -15.36 -7.57 -8.11
C SER A 115 -16.43 -8.24 -7.25
N LYS A 116 -17.64 -8.36 -7.81
CA LYS A 116 -18.75 -9.09 -7.19
C LYS A 116 -18.87 -10.54 -7.68
N THR A 117 -18.08 -10.90 -8.68
CA THR A 117 -18.12 -12.22 -9.34
C THR A 117 -16.87 -13.05 -9.15
N GLN A 118 -15.75 -12.42 -8.76
CA GLN A 118 -14.46 -13.06 -8.54
C GLN A 118 -14.01 -12.88 -7.08
N ASP A 119 -13.26 -13.84 -6.55
CA ASP A 119 -12.68 -13.76 -5.22
C ASP A 119 -11.56 -12.72 -5.20
N GLY A 120 -11.55 -11.89 -4.18
CA GLY A 120 -10.63 -10.77 -4.06
C GLY A 120 -9.81 -10.80 -2.78
N LYS A 121 -8.67 -10.11 -2.81
CA LYS A 121 -7.75 -9.97 -1.68
C LYS A 121 -7.48 -8.50 -1.37
N ILE A 122 -7.53 -8.15 -0.08
CA ILE A 122 -7.09 -6.86 0.43
C ILE A 122 -5.91 -7.09 1.38
N VAL A 123 -4.85 -6.33 1.21
CA VAL A 123 -3.80 -6.18 2.23
C VAL A 123 -4.09 -4.94 3.04
N THR A 124 -4.05 -5.07 4.37
CA THR A 124 -4.26 -3.98 5.32
C THR A 124 -3.00 -3.76 6.17
N ILE A 125 -2.80 -2.53 6.65
CA ILE A 125 -1.67 -2.16 7.54
C ILE A 125 -2.07 -2.14 9.02
N LEU A 126 -3.37 -2.23 9.31
CA LEU A 126 -3.94 -2.47 10.63
C LEU A 126 -4.94 -3.62 10.56
N PRO A 127 -5.21 -4.31 11.68
CA PRO A 127 -6.23 -5.36 11.72
C PRO A 127 -7.60 -4.82 11.28
N SER A 128 -8.33 -5.60 10.51
CA SER A 128 -9.72 -5.32 10.11
C SER A 128 -10.66 -6.39 10.66
N ASP A 129 -11.93 -6.05 10.84
CA ASP A 129 -12.95 -7.05 11.19
C ASP A 129 -13.37 -7.84 9.95
N PRO A 130 -13.13 -9.18 9.92
CA PRO A 130 -13.51 -10.01 8.80
C PRO A 130 -15.01 -10.01 8.51
N ASN A 131 -15.85 -9.82 9.54
CA ASN A 131 -17.30 -9.81 9.37
C ASN A 131 -17.77 -8.55 8.65
N SER A 132 -17.21 -7.39 8.98
CA SER A 132 -17.56 -6.13 8.31
C SER A 132 -17.05 -6.12 6.85
N VAL A 133 -15.88 -6.68 6.58
CA VAL A 133 -15.38 -6.88 5.21
C VAL A 133 -16.29 -7.81 4.42
N ALA A 134 -16.68 -8.97 4.99
CA ALA A 134 -17.57 -9.92 4.33
C ALA A 134 -18.97 -9.35 4.11
N ALA A 135 -19.48 -8.51 5.02
CA ALA A 135 -20.74 -7.80 4.84
C ALA A 135 -20.69 -6.79 3.68
N ALA A 136 -19.52 -6.15 3.46
CA ALA A 136 -19.31 -5.24 2.34
C ALA A 136 -19.16 -5.99 0.99
N ASN A 137 -18.46 -7.13 1.00
CA ASN A 137 -18.32 -8.03 -0.13
C ASN A 137 -17.86 -9.42 0.32
N SER A 138 -18.76 -10.40 0.29
CA SER A 138 -18.52 -11.77 0.78
C SER A 138 -17.43 -12.54 0.03
N ARG A 139 -17.03 -12.07 -1.16
CA ARG A 139 -15.94 -12.67 -1.96
C ARG A 139 -14.56 -12.13 -1.62
N VAL A 140 -14.49 -11.13 -0.76
CA VAL A 140 -13.21 -10.46 -0.46
C VAL A 140 -12.70 -10.91 0.90
N LYS A 141 -11.40 -11.20 0.95
CA LYS A 141 -10.67 -11.50 2.19
C LYS A 141 -9.62 -10.42 2.43
N ALA A 142 -9.61 -9.86 3.64
CA ALA A 142 -8.57 -8.94 4.09
C ALA A 142 -7.50 -9.69 4.89
N SER A 143 -6.23 -9.34 4.65
CA SER A 143 -5.08 -9.89 5.35
C SER A 143 -4.26 -8.76 5.95
N PHE A 144 -4.12 -8.76 7.27
CA PHE A 144 -3.30 -7.82 7.98
C PHE A 144 -1.81 -8.11 7.76
N LEU A 145 -1.05 -7.07 7.41
CA LEU A 145 0.38 -7.13 7.20
C LEU A 145 1.11 -6.52 8.38
N LEU A 146 1.84 -7.32 9.12
CA LEU A 146 2.69 -6.88 10.22
C LEU A 146 4.17 -6.94 9.80
N LEU A 147 4.84 -5.78 9.71
CA LEU A 147 6.24 -5.74 9.28
C LEU A 147 7.18 -6.42 10.28
N TYR A 148 6.86 -6.43 11.57
CA TYR A 148 7.72 -7.01 12.61
C TYR A 148 7.93 -8.52 12.48
N THR A 149 7.10 -9.23 11.74
CA THR A 149 7.28 -10.66 11.46
C THR A 149 8.57 -10.96 10.68
N VAL A 150 9.11 -9.96 9.96
CA VAL A 150 10.40 -10.11 9.25
C VAL A 150 11.63 -10.22 10.18
N SER A 151 11.43 -10.08 11.49
CA SER A 151 12.50 -10.39 12.47
C SER A 151 12.81 -11.88 12.54
N GLY A 152 11.89 -12.74 12.08
CA GLY A 152 11.99 -14.20 12.18
C GLY A 152 11.65 -14.75 13.57
N GLU A 153 11.28 -13.89 14.52
CA GLU A 153 10.94 -14.28 15.90
C GLU A 153 9.41 -14.23 16.11
N GLU A 154 8.92 -15.15 16.97
CA GLU A 154 7.50 -15.14 17.36
C GLU A 154 7.09 -13.73 17.80
N THR A 155 6.01 -13.23 17.25
CA THR A 155 5.54 -11.86 17.48
C THR A 155 4.07 -11.88 17.91
N ASN A 156 3.74 -11.09 18.93
CA ASN A 156 2.37 -10.89 19.40
C ASN A 156 2.04 -9.40 19.36
N MET A 157 1.07 -9.01 18.54
CA MET A 157 0.66 -7.62 18.40
C MET A 157 -0.83 -7.53 18.04
N TYR A 158 -1.52 -6.56 18.57
CA TYR A 158 -2.98 -6.38 18.41
C TYR A 158 -3.81 -7.61 18.80
N GLY A 159 -3.32 -8.42 19.76
CA GLY A 159 -3.98 -9.67 20.15
C GLY A 159 -3.83 -10.82 19.13
N LEU A 160 -3.08 -10.60 18.05
CA LEU A 160 -2.76 -11.62 17.05
C LEU A 160 -1.39 -12.21 17.34
N LYS A 161 -1.32 -13.54 17.33
CA LYS A 161 -0.08 -14.28 17.52
C LYS A 161 0.43 -14.80 16.17
N PHE A 162 1.67 -14.43 15.84
CA PHE A 162 2.40 -14.91 14.67
C PHE A 162 3.45 -15.91 15.12
N SER A 163 3.31 -17.16 14.70
CA SER A 163 4.26 -18.23 15.08
C SER A 163 5.66 -17.95 14.56
N ARG A 164 6.66 -18.54 15.19
CA ARG A 164 8.05 -18.46 14.72
C ARG A 164 8.18 -18.96 13.28
N GLU A 165 7.51 -20.05 12.91
CA GLU A 165 7.53 -20.60 11.55
C GLU A 165 7.01 -19.56 10.53
N TYR A 166 5.87 -18.92 10.82
CA TYR A 166 5.33 -17.84 9.99
C TYR A 166 6.35 -16.69 9.83
N CYS A 167 6.98 -16.26 10.95
CA CYS A 167 7.96 -15.17 10.92
C CYS A 167 9.24 -15.56 10.16
N GLN A 168 9.68 -16.81 10.22
CA GLN A 168 10.84 -17.32 9.46
C GLN A 168 10.55 -17.33 7.95
N GLU A 169 9.34 -17.65 7.52
CA GLU A 169 8.95 -17.53 6.10
C GLU A 169 9.03 -16.06 5.62
N ASP A 170 8.57 -15.12 6.46
CA ASP A 170 8.59 -13.69 6.17
C ASP A 170 10.03 -13.16 6.09
N LEU A 171 10.88 -13.56 7.04
CA LEU A 171 12.32 -13.24 7.03
C LEU A 171 12.99 -13.76 5.76
N ALA A 172 12.74 -15.02 5.39
CA ALA A 172 13.32 -15.64 4.20
C ALA A 172 12.88 -14.92 2.91
N PHE A 173 11.61 -14.49 2.84
CA PHE A 173 11.10 -13.71 1.73
C PHE A 173 11.79 -12.34 1.64
N MET A 174 11.91 -11.62 2.76
CA MET A 174 12.58 -10.33 2.81
C MET A 174 14.08 -10.43 2.48
N GLY A 175 14.74 -11.51 2.90
CA GLY A 175 16.13 -11.80 2.55
C GLY A 175 16.36 -11.89 1.04
N LYS A 176 15.42 -12.50 0.30
CA LYS A 176 15.47 -12.55 -1.17
C LYS A 176 15.28 -11.18 -1.82
N MET A 177 14.53 -10.28 -1.19
CA MET A 177 14.29 -8.93 -1.71
C MET A 177 15.40 -7.94 -1.39
N GLY A 178 16.10 -8.14 -0.27
CA GLY A 178 17.13 -7.26 0.26
C GLY A 178 18.56 -7.82 0.22
N SER A 179 18.81 -8.92 -0.52
CA SER A 179 20.13 -9.53 -0.59
C SER A 179 21.21 -8.56 -1.07
N ALA A 180 22.42 -8.75 -0.55
CA ALA A 180 23.57 -7.84 -0.70
C ALA A 180 24.02 -7.55 -2.14
N ASP A 181 23.63 -8.37 -3.10
CA ASP A 181 23.85 -8.17 -4.53
C ASP A 181 22.84 -7.20 -5.15
N LEU A 182 22.51 -6.13 -4.40
CA LEU A 182 21.61 -5.08 -4.86
C LEU A 182 20.19 -5.61 -5.05
N GLY A 183 19.51 -5.94 -3.94
CA GLY A 183 18.12 -6.37 -3.97
C GLY A 183 17.24 -5.49 -4.84
N LEU A 184 16.16 -6.05 -5.32
CA LEU A 184 15.19 -5.43 -6.22
C LEU A 184 14.89 -3.96 -5.88
N PHE A 185 14.72 -3.64 -4.61
CA PHE A 185 14.39 -2.27 -4.18
C PHE A 185 15.55 -1.28 -4.42
N HIS A 186 16.79 -1.69 -4.13
CA HIS A 186 17.96 -0.88 -4.42
C HIS A 186 18.09 -0.62 -5.93
N ALA A 187 17.87 -1.64 -6.74
CA ALA A 187 17.92 -1.52 -8.19
C ALA A 187 16.84 -0.57 -8.72
N LEU A 188 15.62 -0.63 -8.21
CA LEU A 188 14.54 0.30 -8.57
C LEU A 188 14.84 1.75 -8.15
N LEU A 189 15.42 1.94 -6.95
CA LEU A 189 15.86 3.27 -6.49
C LEU A 189 16.99 3.82 -7.36
N SER A 190 18.04 3.04 -7.63
CA SER A 190 19.20 3.48 -8.42
C SER A 190 18.85 3.84 -9.86
N LYS A 191 17.81 3.26 -10.41
CA LYS A 191 17.25 3.58 -11.75
C LYS A 191 16.15 4.63 -11.71
N ASN A 192 15.89 5.23 -10.54
CA ASN A 192 14.85 6.25 -10.34
C ASN A 192 13.42 5.78 -10.70
N HIS A 193 13.18 4.47 -10.69
CA HIS A 193 11.85 3.89 -10.87
C HIS A 193 11.02 3.93 -9.58
N VAL A 194 11.69 4.06 -8.43
CA VAL A 194 11.06 4.35 -7.13
C VAL A 194 11.71 5.62 -6.57
N LYS A 195 10.88 6.59 -6.23
CA LYS A 195 11.29 7.87 -5.65
C LYS A 195 10.94 7.89 -4.17
N PRO A 196 11.77 8.54 -3.33
CA PRO A 196 11.40 8.78 -1.94
C PRO A 196 10.15 9.68 -1.84
N ASN A 197 9.49 9.64 -0.69
CA ASN A 197 8.39 10.54 -0.42
C ASN A 197 8.83 12.00 -0.50
N ARG A 198 7.93 12.90 -0.90
CA ARG A 198 8.19 14.34 -0.80
C ARG A 198 8.49 14.69 0.67
N LEU A 199 9.52 15.50 0.87
CA LEU A 199 9.94 15.93 2.20
C LEU A 199 9.43 17.35 2.46
N SER A 200 8.95 17.56 3.68
CA SER A 200 8.58 18.89 4.21
C SER A 200 9.49 19.18 5.41
N VAL A 201 10.49 20.03 5.18
CA VAL A 201 11.45 20.40 6.22
C VAL A 201 10.79 21.40 7.15
N GLN A 202 10.68 21.02 8.42
CA GLN A 202 10.10 21.84 9.47
C GLN A 202 11.23 22.51 10.28
N GLN A 203 10.92 23.66 10.88
CA GLN A 203 11.86 24.37 11.75
C GLN A 203 11.58 24.06 13.23
N GLY A 204 12.57 24.28 14.10
CA GLY A 204 12.40 24.23 15.55
C GLY A 204 12.89 22.96 16.24
N GLY A 205 13.66 22.09 15.57
CA GLY A 205 14.25 20.89 16.19
C GLY A 205 13.21 20.08 16.95
N PHE A 206 13.50 19.66 18.18
CA PHE A 206 12.58 18.86 19.01
C PHE A 206 11.25 19.55 19.33
N GLU A 207 11.24 20.87 19.55
CA GLU A 207 10.00 21.61 19.79
C GLU A 207 9.12 21.66 18.52
N GLY A 208 9.76 21.75 17.36
CA GLY A 208 9.09 21.63 16.06
C GLY A 208 8.47 20.26 15.83
N GLU A 209 9.12 19.19 16.31
CA GLU A 209 8.62 17.83 16.21
C GLU A 209 7.27 17.63 16.92
N ILE A 210 7.12 18.19 18.14
CA ILE A 210 5.86 18.15 18.89
C ILE A 210 4.73 18.79 18.06
N LYS A 211 4.98 19.98 17.48
CA LYS A 211 4.02 20.65 16.59
C LYS A 211 3.72 19.84 15.33
N GLY A 212 4.72 19.12 14.81
CA GLY A 212 4.56 18.23 13.67
C GLY A 212 3.67 17.03 13.99
N LEU A 213 3.80 16.42 15.16
CA LEU A 213 2.92 15.36 15.64
C LEU A 213 1.48 15.85 15.77
N ASP A 214 1.26 17.07 16.23
CA ASP A 214 -0.08 17.68 16.27
C ASP A 214 -0.65 17.88 14.86
N LYS A 215 0.14 18.34 13.89
CA LYS A 215 -0.29 18.42 12.48
C LYS A 215 -0.71 17.05 11.93
N LEU A 216 0.05 15.99 12.23
CA LEU A 216 -0.31 14.61 11.83
C LEU A 216 -1.63 14.19 12.48
N ARG A 217 -1.79 14.38 13.77
CA ARG A 217 -3.02 14.06 14.53
C ARG A 217 -4.25 14.80 13.99
N LEU A 218 -4.08 16.02 13.55
CA LEU A 218 -5.14 16.87 12.98
C LEU A 218 -5.39 16.60 11.48
N GLY A 219 -4.66 15.67 10.84
CA GLY A 219 -4.80 15.36 9.41
C GLY A 219 -4.32 16.48 8.48
N GLN A 220 -3.45 17.36 8.95
CA GLN A 220 -2.93 18.52 8.22
C GLN A 220 -1.68 18.21 7.37
N VAL A 221 -1.18 16.96 7.42
CA VAL A 221 -0.06 16.48 6.59
C VAL A 221 -0.61 15.65 5.45
N SER A 222 -0.31 16.04 4.23
CA SER A 222 -0.90 15.41 3.05
C SER A 222 0.13 15.22 1.93
N GLY A 223 0.40 13.95 1.59
CA GLY A 223 1.28 13.56 0.48
C GLY A 223 2.76 13.86 0.70
N GLU A 224 3.17 14.17 1.91
CA GLU A 224 4.55 14.50 2.28
C GLU A 224 4.97 13.82 3.59
N LYS A 225 6.27 13.82 3.87
CA LYS A 225 6.86 13.36 5.12
C LYS A 225 7.53 14.55 5.83
N LEU A 226 7.11 14.84 7.07
CA LEU A 226 7.74 15.86 7.88
C LEU A 226 9.12 15.38 8.33
N ILE A 227 10.12 16.25 8.23
CA ILE A 227 11.46 16.04 8.79
C ILE A 227 11.87 17.26 9.61
N PHE A 228 12.56 17.01 10.70
CA PHE A 228 12.99 18.00 11.69
C PHE A 228 14.50 17.91 11.83
N PRO A 229 15.28 18.79 11.19
CA PRO A 229 16.72 18.88 11.43
C PRO A 229 16.98 19.24 12.88
N LEU A 230 17.94 18.55 13.52
CA LEU A 230 18.39 18.81 14.89
C LEU A 230 19.42 19.93 14.91
#